data_49e0e1d3d18fd634956c139a37ce5652
#
_entry.id   49e0e1d3d18fd634956c139a37ce5652
#
_cell.length_a   1.000
_cell.length_b   1.000
_cell.length_c   1.000
_cell.angle_alpha   90.00
_cell.angle_beta   90.00
_cell.angle_gamma   90.00
#
_symmetry.space_group_name_H-M   'P 1'
#
loop_
_entity.id
_entity.type
_entity.pdbx_description
1 polymer ?
#
loop_
_entity_poly.entity_id
_entity_poly.type
_entity_poly.pdbx_seq_one_letter_code
_entity_poly.pdbx_strand_id
1 'polypeptide(L)'
;KGGDEVVFKDGAGVTITQSGKEFTISADTSKISKDTKISYTANGAAPKKEVSLADGFNFEDGTLTTATVDTAGKVKYDVKTTTLTSTDGKVTVPTTDGVATAKDVANAINNAGWKANADATGTGAKTGTPSAQLVKNGSTVTYVAGDNLTVAQDVDASGNHKYTYSLNKNLKDLDSVTTKTITIPGATPGTNDVVIGKDGINAGDKKITNVAPGTAGTDAVNKDQLDATTTNLVNKGLNFKGDSGATIAKKLGETLEIVGEGT
;
A
#
# COMPACT_ATOMS: atom_id res chain seq x y z
N LYS A 1 5.47 -107.60 -24.90
CA LYS A 1 6.51 -108.60 -25.33
C LYS A 1 7.83 -108.17 -24.65
N GLY A 2 8.67 -109.15 -24.28
CA GLY A 2 9.96 -108.82 -23.68
C GLY A 2 10.84 -108.01 -24.64
N GLY A 3 11.17 -106.80 -24.34
CA GLY A 3 12.00 -105.86 -25.15
C GLY A 3 11.38 -104.49 -25.44
N ASP A 4 10.12 -104.27 -25.08
CA ASP A 4 9.51 -102.98 -25.26
C ASP A 4 10.07 -101.99 -24.21
N GLU A 5 10.50 -100.79 -24.68
CA GLU A 5 11.03 -99.75 -23.84
C GLU A 5 9.88 -98.82 -23.40
N VAL A 6 9.78 -98.54 -22.13
CA VAL A 6 8.86 -97.50 -21.56
C VAL A 6 9.68 -96.31 -21.29
N VAL A 7 9.37 -95.21 -21.99
CA VAL A 7 10.05 -93.92 -21.85
C VAL A 7 9.16 -92.95 -21.06
N PHE A 8 9.68 -92.49 -19.90
CA PHE A 8 9.07 -91.39 -19.12
C PHE A 8 9.65 -90.09 -19.64
N LYS A 9 8.78 -89.16 -20.04
CA LYS A 9 9.18 -87.87 -20.55
C LYS A 9 8.75 -86.76 -19.59
N ASP A 10 9.61 -85.79 -19.43
CA ASP A 10 9.28 -84.54 -18.67
C ASP A 10 8.03 -83.90 -19.29
N GLY A 11 7.13 -83.51 -18.40
CA GLY A 11 5.97 -82.64 -18.69
C GLY A 11 6.19 -81.19 -18.30
N ALA A 12 5.18 -80.35 -18.54
CA ALA A 12 5.23 -78.94 -18.06
C ALA A 12 5.29 -78.91 -16.55
N GLY A 13 6.34 -78.22 -15.99
CA GLY A 13 6.53 -78.07 -14.55
C GLY A 13 6.93 -79.35 -13.80
N VAL A 14 7.33 -80.41 -14.51
CA VAL A 14 7.79 -81.67 -13.91
C VAL A 14 9.13 -82.04 -14.50
N THR A 15 10.07 -82.45 -13.66
CA THR A 15 11.33 -83.03 -14.06
C THR A 15 11.37 -84.47 -13.59
N ILE A 16 11.75 -85.39 -14.51
CA ILE A 16 11.89 -86.85 -14.26
C ILE A 16 13.36 -87.18 -14.36
N THR A 17 13.94 -87.72 -13.29
CA THR A 17 15.34 -88.21 -13.27
C THR A 17 15.35 -89.68 -12.98
N GLN A 18 16.28 -90.45 -13.63
CA GLN A 18 16.48 -91.84 -13.37
C GLN A 18 17.87 -92.10 -12.77
N SER A 19 17.89 -92.87 -11.75
CA SER A 19 19.12 -93.35 -11.15
C SER A 19 19.00 -94.91 -10.95
N GLY A 20 19.68 -95.64 -11.74
CA GLY A 20 19.54 -97.13 -11.74
C GLY A 20 18.12 -97.61 -12.12
N LYS A 21 17.39 -98.18 -11.19
CA LYS A 21 15.99 -98.70 -11.39
C LYS A 21 14.97 -97.77 -10.77
N GLU A 22 15.38 -96.58 -10.23
CA GLU A 22 14.55 -95.62 -9.53
C GLU A 22 14.27 -94.40 -10.43
N PHE A 23 13.03 -93.98 -10.49
CA PHE A 23 12.59 -92.76 -11.14
C PHE A 23 12.14 -91.78 -10.07
N THR A 24 12.77 -90.63 -10.05
CA THR A 24 12.35 -89.47 -9.16
C THR A 24 11.57 -88.47 -10.01
N ILE A 25 10.33 -88.20 -9.62
CA ILE A 25 9.47 -87.20 -10.23
C ILE A 25 9.42 -86.02 -9.29
N SER A 26 9.90 -84.84 -9.73
CA SER A 26 9.94 -83.62 -8.97
C SER A 26 9.24 -82.48 -9.70
N ALA A 27 8.68 -81.52 -8.93
CA ALA A 27 8.21 -80.29 -9.50
C ALA A 27 9.39 -79.46 -9.96
N ASP A 28 9.39 -78.95 -11.18
CA ASP A 28 10.34 -77.94 -11.65
C ASP A 28 9.81 -76.58 -11.26
N THR A 29 10.21 -76.12 -10.09
CA THR A 29 9.76 -74.82 -9.49
C THR A 29 10.17 -73.65 -10.38
N SER A 30 11.31 -73.72 -11.09
CA SER A 30 11.77 -72.64 -11.95
C SER A 30 10.90 -72.50 -13.20
N LYS A 31 10.47 -73.60 -13.75
CA LYS A 31 9.56 -73.67 -14.91
C LYS A 31 8.15 -73.25 -14.49
N ILE A 32 7.66 -73.75 -13.35
CA ILE A 32 6.34 -73.40 -12.84
C ILE A 32 6.31 -71.84 -12.58
N SER A 33 7.34 -71.25 -11.99
CA SER A 33 7.35 -69.79 -11.75
C SER A 33 7.42 -68.94 -13.02
N LYS A 34 8.05 -69.40 -14.09
CA LYS A 34 8.07 -68.75 -15.42
C LYS A 34 6.75 -68.84 -16.15
N ASP A 35 6.10 -70.00 -16.09
CA ASP A 35 4.89 -70.30 -16.86
C ASP A 35 3.62 -69.84 -16.18
N THR A 36 3.63 -69.70 -14.83
CA THR A 36 2.51 -69.15 -14.05
C THR A 36 2.55 -67.66 -14.09
N LYS A 37 1.44 -67.01 -14.54
CA LYS A 37 1.32 -65.57 -14.73
C LYS A 37 0.23 -64.99 -13.84
N ILE A 38 0.46 -63.77 -13.37
CA ILE A 38 -0.52 -62.93 -12.72
C ILE A 38 -1.02 -61.91 -13.74
N SER A 39 -2.33 -61.90 -13.98
CA SER A 39 -2.98 -60.87 -14.83
C SER A 39 -3.39 -59.67 -13.99
N TYR A 40 -3.10 -58.47 -14.45
CA TYR A 40 -3.44 -57.24 -13.78
C TYR A 40 -3.87 -56.14 -14.76
N THR A 41 -4.54 -55.12 -14.25
CA THR A 41 -4.94 -53.94 -15.02
C THR A 41 -4.68 -52.68 -14.16
N ALA A 42 -4.55 -51.51 -14.80
CA ALA A 42 -4.64 -50.22 -14.18
C ALA A 42 -5.99 -49.57 -14.55
N ASN A 43 -6.75 -49.10 -13.56
CA ASN A 43 -8.05 -48.43 -13.75
C ASN A 43 -9.08 -49.25 -14.61
N GLY A 44 -9.00 -50.58 -14.53
CA GLY A 44 -9.89 -51.44 -15.30
C GLY A 44 -9.62 -51.50 -16.82
N ALA A 45 -8.51 -50.93 -17.28
CA ALA A 45 -8.18 -50.86 -18.71
C ALA A 45 -7.95 -52.26 -19.34
N ALA A 46 -8.45 -52.46 -20.57
CA ALA A 46 -8.17 -53.62 -21.40
C ALA A 46 -7.09 -53.25 -22.44
N PRO A 47 -6.25 -54.20 -22.91
CA PRO A 47 -6.15 -55.58 -22.44
C PRO A 47 -5.45 -55.70 -21.10
N LYS A 48 -5.73 -56.76 -20.34
CA LYS A 48 -4.98 -57.10 -19.12
C LYS A 48 -3.50 -57.28 -19.45
N LYS A 49 -2.65 -56.82 -18.53
CA LYS A 49 -1.21 -57.08 -18.53
C LYS A 49 -0.93 -58.37 -17.76
N GLU A 50 0.19 -59.00 -18.05
CA GLU A 50 0.60 -60.21 -17.36
C GLU A 50 2.08 -60.12 -16.98
N VAL A 51 2.42 -60.66 -15.82
CA VAL A 51 3.78 -60.84 -15.35
C VAL A 51 3.93 -62.26 -14.83
N SER A 52 5.06 -62.93 -15.11
CA SER A 52 5.32 -64.25 -14.52
C SER A 52 5.67 -64.14 -13.04
N LEU A 53 5.47 -65.23 -12.30
CA LEU A 53 5.90 -65.27 -10.88
C LEU A 53 7.43 -65.11 -10.75
N ALA A 54 8.19 -65.55 -11.76
CA ALA A 54 9.65 -65.41 -11.77
C ALA A 54 10.11 -63.94 -11.94
N ASP A 55 9.40 -63.15 -12.77
CA ASP A 55 9.76 -61.75 -13.05
C ASP A 55 9.26 -60.82 -11.95
N GLY A 56 8.10 -61.13 -11.30
CA GLY A 56 7.51 -60.29 -10.25
C GLY A 56 7.01 -58.95 -10.74
N PHE A 57 6.60 -58.09 -9.79
CA PHE A 57 6.22 -56.71 -10.07
C PHE A 57 7.39 -55.75 -9.81
N ASN A 58 7.57 -54.76 -10.70
CA ASN A 58 8.44 -53.65 -10.49
C ASN A 58 7.59 -52.41 -10.11
N PHE A 59 7.85 -51.83 -8.97
CA PHE A 59 7.18 -50.60 -8.48
C PHE A 59 8.17 -49.47 -8.61
N GLU A 60 7.90 -48.51 -9.49
CA GLU A 60 8.80 -47.42 -9.81
C GLU A 60 8.35 -46.10 -9.15
N ASP A 61 9.32 -45.24 -8.90
CA ASP A 61 9.07 -43.88 -8.47
C ASP A 61 8.28 -43.12 -9.53
N GLY A 62 7.25 -42.36 -9.10
CA GLY A 62 6.64 -41.32 -9.92
C GLY A 62 7.39 -40.01 -9.76
N THR A 63 7.00 -38.97 -10.53
CA THR A 63 7.59 -37.63 -10.45
C THR A 63 7.52 -37.09 -9.02
N LEU A 64 6.37 -37.25 -8.36
CA LEU A 64 6.10 -36.74 -7.01
C LEU A 64 5.89 -37.84 -5.98
N THR A 65 6.25 -39.09 -6.28
CA THR A 65 6.12 -40.20 -5.34
C THR A 65 7.38 -41.02 -5.31
N THR A 66 7.65 -41.66 -4.17
CA THR A 66 8.71 -42.64 -3.99
C THR A 66 8.09 -43.97 -3.63
N ALA A 67 8.41 -45.01 -4.42
CA ALA A 67 7.96 -46.39 -4.18
C ALA A 67 8.94 -47.05 -3.22
N THR A 68 8.42 -47.81 -2.27
CA THR A 68 9.22 -48.69 -1.39
C THR A 68 8.51 -50.02 -1.23
N VAL A 69 9.30 -51.10 -1.16
CA VAL A 69 8.80 -52.46 -0.87
C VAL A 69 9.65 -52.99 0.29
N ASP A 70 9.01 -53.41 1.37
CA ASP A 70 9.72 -54.01 2.51
C ASP A 70 9.97 -55.51 2.32
N THR A 71 10.70 -56.14 3.23
CA THR A 71 11.04 -57.54 3.22
C THR A 71 9.82 -58.48 3.35
N ALA A 72 8.68 -57.96 3.81
CA ALA A 72 7.42 -58.66 3.91
C ALA A 72 6.54 -58.47 2.65
N GLY A 73 7.05 -57.80 1.60
CA GLY A 73 6.35 -57.53 0.36
C GLY A 73 5.33 -56.39 0.46
N LYS A 74 5.34 -55.57 1.54
CA LYS A 74 4.46 -54.43 1.67
C LYS A 74 4.93 -53.32 0.75
N VAL A 75 4.06 -52.89 -0.14
CA VAL A 75 4.30 -51.76 -1.05
C VAL A 75 3.78 -50.47 -0.41
N LYS A 76 4.59 -49.42 -0.47
CA LYS A 76 4.25 -48.06 0.00
C LYS A 76 4.68 -47.06 -1.04
N TYR A 77 3.81 -46.09 -1.32
CA TYR A 77 4.13 -44.89 -2.08
C TYR A 77 4.08 -43.69 -1.16
N ASP A 78 5.20 -43.04 -0.96
CA ASP A 78 5.31 -41.79 -0.23
C ASP A 78 5.25 -40.61 -1.21
N VAL A 79 4.44 -39.59 -0.87
CA VAL A 79 4.37 -38.35 -1.66
C VAL A 79 5.57 -37.48 -1.25
N LYS A 80 6.34 -37.01 -2.24
CA LYS A 80 7.41 -36.04 -2.04
C LYS A 80 6.79 -34.72 -1.65
N THR A 81 7.08 -34.24 -0.45
CA THR A 81 6.60 -32.95 0.04
C THR A 81 7.67 -31.88 -0.07
N THR A 82 7.25 -30.64 -0.29
CA THR A 82 8.12 -29.47 -0.26
C THR A 82 7.50 -28.40 0.64
N THR A 83 8.34 -27.59 1.28
CA THR A 83 7.89 -26.52 2.16
C THR A 83 7.87 -25.18 1.39
N LEU A 84 6.76 -24.44 1.50
CA LEU A 84 6.67 -23.08 1.04
C LEU A 84 7.15 -22.15 2.16
N THR A 85 8.12 -21.31 1.86
CA THR A 85 8.62 -20.28 2.78
C THR A 85 8.29 -18.89 2.27
N SER A 86 8.05 -17.96 3.18
CA SER A 86 7.90 -16.55 2.86
C SER A 86 9.01 -15.76 3.49
N THR A 87 9.74 -15.01 2.67
CA THR A 87 10.79 -14.11 3.11
C THR A 87 10.44 -12.70 2.67
N ASP A 88 10.41 -11.78 3.62
CA ASP A 88 10.17 -10.35 3.35
C ASP A 88 8.84 -10.07 2.62
N GLY A 89 7.81 -10.88 2.94
CA GLY A 89 6.47 -10.80 2.36
C GLY A 89 6.29 -11.48 1.01
N LYS A 90 7.35 -12.07 0.44
CA LYS A 90 7.32 -12.78 -0.83
C LYS A 90 7.46 -14.29 -0.59
N VAL A 91 6.58 -15.09 -1.20
CA VAL A 91 6.70 -16.54 -1.18
C VAL A 91 7.85 -16.96 -2.09
N THR A 92 8.77 -17.73 -1.55
CA THR A 92 9.94 -18.24 -2.28
C THR A 92 9.54 -19.47 -3.07
N VAL A 93 9.94 -19.52 -4.33
CA VAL A 93 9.76 -20.71 -5.17
C VAL A 93 10.67 -21.82 -4.63
N PRO A 94 10.13 -23.02 -4.31
CA PRO A 94 10.96 -24.13 -3.85
C PRO A 94 11.98 -24.56 -4.92
N THR A 95 13.15 -25.01 -4.49
CA THR A 95 14.21 -25.52 -5.39
C THR A 95 13.97 -26.95 -5.84
N THR A 96 13.09 -27.67 -5.14
CA THR A 96 12.72 -29.06 -5.45
C THR A 96 11.21 -29.15 -5.63
N ASP A 97 10.79 -29.90 -6.65
CA ASP A 97 9.38 -30.20 -6.87
C ASP A 97 8.83 -31.09 -5.76
N GLY A 98 7.62 -30.79 -5.32
CA GLY A 98 6.91 -31.52 -4.29
C GLY A 98 5.52 -30.98 -4.05
N VAL A 99 4.74 -31.72 -3.27
CA VAL A 99 3.41 -31.30 -2.84
C VAL A 99 3.53 -30.48 -1.55
N ALA A 100 3.02 -29.25 -1.57
CA ALA A 100 2.91 -28.46 -0.34
C ALA A 100 1.71 -28.94 0.49
N THR A 101 1.89 -29.07 1.79
CA THR A 101 0.79 -29.39 2.69
C THR A 101 -0.14 -28.18 2.86
N ALA A 102 -1.39 -28.41 3.26
CA ALA A 102 -2.33 -27.33 3.57
C ALA A 102 -1.76 -26.37 4.63
N LYS A 103 -0.99 -26.87 5.59
CA LYS A 103 -0.28 -26.08 6.61
C LYS A 103 0.79 -25.18 5.99
N ASP A 104 1.59 -25.69 5.06
CA ASP A 104 2.62 -24.90 4.37
C ASP A 104 2.00 -23.78 3.55
N VAL A 105 0.92 -24.08 2.82
CA VAL A 105 0.17 -23.09 2.03
C VAL A 105 -0.41 -22.01 2.94
N ALA A 106 -1.07 -22.38 4.04
CA ALA A 106 -1.63 -21.43 5.00
C ALA A 106 -0.55 -20.53 5.62
N ASN A 107 0.59 -21.11 6.02
CA ASN A 107 1.73 -20.36 6.56
C ASN A 107 2.33 -19.40 5.52
N ALA A 108 2.48 -19.84 4.27
CA ALA A 108 3.00 -19.01 3.19
C ALA A 108 2.09 -17.80 2.94
N ILE A 109 0.78 -18.01 2.88
CA ILE A 109 -0.22 -16.95 2.69
C ILE A 109 -0.21 -15.97 3.86
N ASN A 110 -0.23 -16.46 5.11
CA ASN A 110 -0.26 -15.61 6.31
C ASN A 110 1.02 -14.79 6.52
N ASN A 111 2.14 -15.24 5.97
CA ASN A 111 3.42 -14.53 6.01
C ASN A 111 3.73 -13.74 4.73
N ALA A 112 2.90 -13.87 3.70
CA ALA A 112 2.96 -13.02 2.52
C ALA A 112 2.42 -11.61 2.83
N GLY A 113 2.87 -10.61 2.06
CA GLY A 113 2.43 -9.24 2.26
C GLY A 113 3.24 -8.26 1.40
N TRP A 114 3.05 -6.98 1.68
CA TRP A 114 3.75 -5.88 1.03
C TRP A 114 4.34 -4.94 2.07
N LYS A 115 5.30 -4.11 1.67
CA LYS A 115 5.92 -3.16 2.60
C LYS A 115 5.26 -1.79 2.49
N ALA A 116 4.89 -1.22 3.64
CA ALA A 116 4.47 0.15 3.77
C ALA A 116 5.59 0.99 4.40
N ASN A 117 5.78 2.20 3.89
CA ASN A 117 6.69 3.19 4.45
C ASN A 117 6.09 4.58 4.28
N ALA A 118 6.49 5.53 5.12
CA ALA A 118 6.20 6.94 4.93
C ALA A 118 7.48 7.68 4.51
N ASP A 119 7.36 8.55 3.51
CA ASP A 119 8.43 9.44 3.07
C ASP A 119 7.89 10.84 2.78
N ALA A 120 8.76 11.81 2.64
CA ALA A 120 8.43 13.19 2.36
C ALA A 120 9.28 13.73 1.20
N THR A 121 8.70 14.65 0.42
CA THR A 121 9.38 15.31 -0.69
C THR A 121 9.21 16.83 -0.61
N GLY A 122 10.09 17.58 -1.24
CA GLY A 122 10.06 19.04 -1.26
C GLY A 122 10.18 19.64 0.15
N THR A 123 9.21 20.47 0.54
CA THR A 123 9.12 21.06 1.88
C THR A 123 8.34 20.20 2.89
N GLY A 124 7.88 19.02 2.45
CA GLY A 124 7.21 18.08 3.35
C GLY A 124 8.15 17.55 4.43
N ALA A 125 7.59 17.17 5.56
CA ALA A 125 8.33 16.58 6.65
C ALA A 125 7.70 15.25 7.06
N LYS A 126 8.54 14.28 7.41
CA LYS A 126 8.09 13.05 8.06
C LYS A 126 8.36 13.13 9.55
N THR A 127 7.38 12.71 10.33
CA THR A 127 7.43 12.69 11.80
C THR A 127 7.27 11.27 12.30
N GLY A 128 7.52 11.04 13.60
CA GLY A 128 7.47 9.71 14.19
C GLY A 128 8.69 8.85 13.82
N THR A 129 8.47 7.56 13.66
CA THR A 129 9.52 6.55 13.35
C THR A 129 9.18 5.77 12.07
N PRO A 130 9.14 6.43 10.90
CA PRO A 130 8.82 5.74 9.65
C PRO A 130 9.83 4.64 9.35
N SER A 131 9.36 3.46 9.03
CA SER A 131 10.20 2.37 8.56
C SER A 131 9.41 1.44 7.64
N ALA A 132 10.11 0.84 6.67
CA ALA A 132 9.50 -0.08 5.73
C ALA A 132 9.14 -1.41 6.43
N GLN A 133 7.96 -1.49 7.01
CA GLN A 133 7.46 -2.69 7.68
C GLN A 133 6.55 -3.51 6.79
N LEU A 134 6.55 -4.82 7.02
CA LEU A 134 5.70 -5.76 6.29
C LEU A 134 4.25 -5.67 6.76
N VAL A 135 3.35 -5.36 5.84
CA VAL A 135 1.91 -5.47 6.03
C VAL A 135 1.47 -6.86 5.57
N LYS A 136 1.27 -7.76 6.54
CA LYS A 136 0.85 -9.14 6.28
C LYS A 136 -0.64 -9.22 5.99
N ASN A 137 -1.09 -10.33 5.40
CA ASN A 137 -2.50 -10.61 5.24
C ASN A 137 -3.22 -10.58 6.61
N GLY A 138 -4.36 -9.92 6.66
CA GLY A 138 -5.13 -9.71 7.90
C GLY A 138 -4.68 -8.49 8.73
N SER A 139 -3.58 -7.80 8.36
CA SER A 139 -3.20 -6.54 9.00
C SER A 139 -4.05 -5.37 8.48
N THR A 140 -4.25 -4.37 9.32
CA THR A 140 -4.93 -3.12 8.96
C THR A 140 -3.91 -1.99 8.77
N VAL A 141 -4.03 -1.23 7.69
CA VAL A 141 -3.34 0.04 7.49
C VAL A 141 -4.36 1.15 7.65
N THR A 142 -4.13 2.06 8.59
CA THR A 142 -5.02 3.19 8.86
C THR A 142 -4.41 4.48 8.30
N TYR A 143 -5.16 5.17 7.47
CA TYR A 143 -4.83 6.49 6.94
C TYR A 143 -5.51 7.55 7.80
N VAL A 144 -4.73 8.41 8.44
CA VAL A 144 -5.21 9.40 9.41
C VAL A 144 -5.00 10.81 8.87
N ALA A 145 -6.03 11.65 8.96
CA ALA A 145 -5.89 13.08 8.76
C ALA A 145 -5.37 13.72 10.05
N GLY A 146 -4.30 14.50 9.97
CA GLY A 146 -3.84 15.37 11.04
C GLY A 146 -4.67 16.66 11.12
N ASP A 147 -4.22 17.61 11.97
CA ASP A 147 -4.88 18.90 12.13
C ASP A 147 -5.03 19.63 10.80
N ASN A 148 -6.13 20.36 10.65
CA ASN A 148 -6.46 21.10 9.44
C ASN A 148 -6.65 20.26 8.15
N LEU A 149 -6.64 18.93 8.25
CA LEU A 149 -6.88 18.01 7.15
C LEU A 149 -8.16 17.20 7.36
N THR A 150 -8.74 16.76 6.27
CA THR A 150 -9.76 15.70 6.23
C THR A 150 -9.24 14.56 5.37
N VAL A 151 -9.62 13.33 5.69
CA VAL A 151 -9.45 12.17 4.82
C VAL A 151 -10.81 11.56 4.53
N ALA A 152 -11.11 11.36 3.26
CA ALA A 152 -12.26 10.59 2.80
C ALA A 152 -11.78 9.27 2.21
N GLN A 153 -12.54 8.21 2.44
CA GLN A 153 -12.33 6.90 1.83
C GLN A 153 -13.56 6.55 1.00
N ASP A 154 -13.33 6.30 -0.27
CA ASP A 154 -14.32 5.74 -1.19
C ASP A 154 -13.90 4.32 -1.57
N VAL A 155 -14.87 3.41 -1.61
CA VAL A 155 -14.65 2.01 -2.04
C VAL A 155 -15.57 1.74 -3.21
N ASP A 156 -15.02 1.36 -4.36
CA ASP A 156 -15.82 1.03 -5.55
C ASP A 156 -16.40 -0.39 -5.48
N ALA A 157 -17.28 -0.72 -6.42
CA ALA A 157 -17.93 -2.03 -6.49
C ALA A 157 -16.94 -3.20 -6.72
N SER A 158 -15.73 -2.92 -7.17
CA SER A 158 -14.66 -3.91 -7.34
C SER A 158 -13.76 -4.03 -6.11
N GLY A 159 -14.04 -3.27 -5.04
CA GLY A 159 -13.26 -3.26 -3.81
C GLY A 159 -11.99 -2.40 -3.88
N ASN A 160 -11.86 -1.52 -4.87
CA ASN A 160 -10.75 -0.58 -4.91
C ASN A 160 -10.98 0.58 -3.94
N HIS A 161 -9.97 0.93 -3.17
CA HIS A 161 -10.01 1.99 -2.17
C HIS A 161 -9.32 3.25 -2.70
N LYS A 162 -10.02 4.39 -2.60
CA LYS A 162 -9.50 5.72 -2.90
C LYS A 162 -9.51 6.56 -1.63
N TYR A 163 -8.36 7.10 -1.27
CA TYR A 163 -8.21 8.02 -0.15
C TYR A 163 -7.96 9.43 -0.67
N THR A 164 -8.78 10.38 -0.23
CA THR A 164 -8.67 11.78 -0.62
C THR A 164 -8.38 12.63 0.63
N TYR A 165 -7.25 13.32 0.63
CA TYR A 165 -6.92 14.32 1.63
C TYR A 165 -7.29 15.71 1.14
N SER A 166 -7.93 16.48 1.99
CA SER A 166 -8.31 17.87 1.71
C SER A 166 -8.01 18.76 2.90
N LEU A 167 -7.76 20.04 2.65
CA LEU A 167 -7.68 21.04 3.71
C LEU A 167 -9.08 21.31 4.27
N ASN A 168 -9.17 21.50 5.58
CA ASN A 168 -10.38 22.03 6.21
C ASN A 168 -10.70 23.43 5.67
N LYS A 169 -11.98 23.75 5.55
CA LYS A 169 -12.41 25.09 5.11
C LYS A 169 -11.93 26.20 6.04
N ASN A 170 -11.82 25.89 7.34
CA ASN A 170 -11.29 26.82 8.36
C ASN A 170 -10.01 26.22 8.92
N LEU A 171 -8.89 26.85 8.65
CA LEU A 171 -7.60 26.50 9.22
C LEU A 171 -7.48 27.17 10.60
N LYS A 172 -7.02 26.45 11.61
CA LYS A 172 -6.87 26.90 12.99
C LYS A 172 -5.48 26.57 13.51
N ASP A 173 -5.05 27.36 14.49
CA ASP A 173 -3.82 27.12 15.27
C ASP A 173 -2.56 26.99 14.38
N LEU A 174 -2.49 27.84 13.33
CA LEU A 174 -1.30 27.98 12.50
C LEU A 174 -0.35 29.03 13.13
N ASP A 175 0.88 28.65 13.40
CA ASP A 175 1.91 29.58 13.88
C ASP A 175 2.24 30.67 12.84
N SER A 176 2.23 30.32 11.57
CA SER A 176 2.49 31.25 10.47
C SER A 176 1.92 30.76 9.14
N VAL A 177 1.69 31.69 8.22
CA VAL A 177 1.39 31.40 6.80
C VAL A 177 2.43 32.09 5.96
N THR A 178 3.30 31.33 5.29
CA THR A 178 4.29 31.85 4.36
C THR A 178 3.79 31.62 2.92
N THR A 179 3.44 32.72 2.26
CA THR A 179 2.93 32.71 0.88
C THR A 179 3.35 33.98 0.14
N LYS A 180 3.27 33.97 -1.18
CA LYS A 180 3.54 35.17 -2.00
C LYS A 180 2.39 36.17 -1.94
N THR A 181 1.15 35.70 -1.83
CA THR A 181 -0.05 36.53 -1.85
C THR A 181 -1.18 35.82 -1.12
N ILE A 182 -1.95 36.59 -0.35
CA ILE A 182 -3.24 36.19 0.21
C ILE A 182 -4.30 37.04 -0.49
N THR A 183 -5.23 36.36 -1.17
CA THR A 183 -6.36 37.01 -1.84
C THR A 183 -7.66 36.59 -1.16
N ILE A 184 -8.45 37.55 -0.71
CA ILE A 184 -9.81 37.35 -0.22
C ILE A 184 -10.75 37.89 -1.32
N PRO A 185 -11.43 36.99 -2.07
CA PRO A 185 -12.26 37.41 -3.20
C PRO A 185 -13.36 38.37 -2.78
N GLY A 186 -13.64 39.37 -3.63
CA GLY A 186 -14.81 40.19 -3.55
C GLY A 186 -16.08 39.42 -3.96
N ALA A 187 -17.23 40.10 -4.03
CA ALA A 187 -18.48 39.48 -4.45
C ALA A 187 -18.40 38.91 -5.89
N THR A 188 -17.58 39.52 -6.74
CA THR A 188 -17.21 39.02 -8.08
C THR A 188 -15.71 38.81 -8.08
N PRO A 189 -15.21 37.59 -8.34
CA PRO A 189 -13.79 37.31 -8.34
C PRO A 189 -13.00 38.24 -9.28
N GLY A 190 -11.86 38.75 -8.80
CA GLY A 190 -11.03 39.69 -9.55
C GLY A 190 -11.51 41.14 -9.49
N THR A 191 -12.63 41.42 -8.79
CA THR A 191 -13.17 42.77 -8.61
C THR A 191 -13.28 43.08 -7.12
N ASN A 192 -12.59 44.12 -6.67
CA ASN A 192 -12.59 44.57 -5.25
C ASN A 192 -12.12 43.46 -4.26
N ASP A 193 -11.18 42.64 -4.71
CA ASP A 193 -10.51 41.64 -3.85
C ASP A 193 -9.64 42.39 -2.80
N VAL A 194 -9.61 41.86 -1.57
CA VAL A 194 -8.58 42.27 -0.59
C VAL A 194 -7.33 41.42 -0.86
N VAL A 195 -6.22 42.07 -1.17
CA VAL A 195 -4.97 41.39 -1.52
C VAL A 195 -3.83 41.85 -0.59
N ILE A 196 -3.12 40.92 0.00
CA ILE A 196 -1.89 41.17 0.75
C ILE A 196 -0.75 40.47 -0.02
N GLY A 197 0.20 41.22 -0.51
CA GLY A 197 1.31 40.70 -1.32
C GLY A 197 2.58 41.54 -1.18
N LYS A 198 3.58 41.30 -2.05
CA LYS A 198 4.87 41.98 -2.02
C LYS A 198 4.76 43.49 -2.25
N ASP A 199 3.71 43.96 -2.90
CA ASP A 199 3.46 45.37 -3.22
C ASP A 199 2.63 46.10 -2.13
N GLY A 200 2.33 45.41 -1.02
CA GLY A 200 1.56 45.95 0.11
C GLY A 200 0.17 45.35 0.24
N ILE A 201 -0.74 46.14 0.78
CA ILE A 201 -2.14 45.77 1.05
C ILE A 201 -3.05 46.56 0.13
N ASN A 202 -3.82 45.85 -0.70
CA ASN A 202 -4.97 46.42 -1.43
C ASN A 202 -6.23 46.07 -0.66
N ALA A 203 -6.94 47.04 -0.14
CA ALA A 203 -8.16 46.86 0.65
C ALA A 203 -9.41 46.58 -0.20
N GLY A 204 -9.32 46.58 -1.55
CA GLY A 204 -10.44 46.27 -2.44
C GLY A 204 -11.65 47.18 -2.26
N ASP A 205 -11.43 48.45 -2.12
CA ASP A 205 -12.46 49.50 -1.82
C ASP A 205 -13.23 49.23 -0.50
N LYS A 206 -12.63 48.52 0.44
CA LYS A 206 -13.21 48.31 1.78
C LYS A 206 -12.61 49.25 2.78
N LYS A 207 -13.37 49.54 3.84
CA LYS A 207 -12.85 50.32 4.97
C LYS A 207 -11.85 49.46 5.76
N ILE A 208 -10.73 50.09 6.16
CA ILE A 208 -9.87 49.56 7.20
C ILE A 208 -10.36 50.14 8.54
N THR A 209 -10.88 49.32 9.42
CA THR A 209 -11.47 49.70 10.71
C THR A 209 -10.55 49.31 11.86
N ASN A 210 -10.78 49.97 13.05
CA ASN A 210 -10.01 49.70 14.27
C ASN A 210 -8.50 50.02 14.14
N VAL A 211 -8.16 51.03 13.33
CA VAL A 211 -6.78 51.53 13.24
C VAL A 211 -6.51 52.37 14.48
N ALA A 212 -5.59 51.93 15.32
CA ALA A 212 -5.14 52.71 16.47
C ALA A 212 -4.45 54.02 16.02
N PRO A 213 -4.42 55.10 16.87
CA PRO A 213 -3.67 56.32 16.55
C PRO A 213 -2.20 55.99 16.27
N GLY A 214 -1.67 56.44 15.14
CA GLY A 214 -0.25 56.33 14.78
C GLY A 214 0.61 57.18 15.72
N THR A 215 1.73 56.65 16.17
CA THR A 215 2.67 57.37 17.09
C THR A 215 4.06 57.50 16.46
N ALA A 216 4.46 56.59 15.58
CA ALA A 216 5.71 56.63 14.82
C ALA A 216 5.49 57.21 13.42
N GLY A 217 6.55 57.73 12.81
CA GLY A 217 6.47 58.34 11.46
C GLY A 217 6.11 57.39 10.35
N THR A 218 6.12 56.05 10.60
CA THR A 218 5.76 55.00 9.66
C THR A 218 4.38 54.36 9.92
N ASP A 219 3.66 54.85 10.95
CA ASP A 219 2.35 54.33 11.30
C ASP A 219 1.24 54.87 10.39
N ALA A 220 0.18 54.08 10.21
CA ALA A 220 -1.02 54.57 9.55
C ALA A 220 -1.72 55.64 10.44
N VAL A 221 -2.24 56.70 9.82
CA VAL A 221 -3.02 57.74 10.48
C VAL A 221 -4.49 57.37 10.40
N ASN A 222 -5.18 57.41 11.54
CA ASN A 222 -6.61 57.18 11.59
C ASN A 222 -7.41 58.48 11.35
N LYS A 223 -8.72 58.37 11.15
CA LYS A 223 -9.59 59.49 10.85
C LYS A 223 -9.62 60.55 11.97
N ASP A 224 -9.57 60.15 13.25
CA ASP A 224 -9.62 61.06 14.37
C ASP A 224 -8.37 61.95 14.44
N GLN A 225 -7.20 61.39 14.12
CA GLN A 225 -5.96 62.20 14.03
C GLN A 225 -6.00 63.22 12.90
N LEU A 226 -6.57 62.84 11.73
CA LEU A 226 -6.76 63.79 10.62
C LEU A 226 -7.74 64.88 10.96
N ASP A 227 -8.88 64.53 11.59
CA ASP A 227 -9.90 65.53 12.01
C ASP A 227 -9.35 66.48 13.05
N ALA A 228 -8.59 65.99 14.04
CA ALA A 228 -7.92 66.79 15.03
C ALA A 228 -6.90 67.75 14.40
N THR A 229 -6.09 67.27 13.46
CA THR A 229 -5.11 68.06 12.73
C THR A 229 -5.80 69.23 11.96
N THR A 230 -6.89 68.82 11.22
CA THR A 230 -7.68 69.82 10.48
C THR A 230 -8.28 70.84 11.38
N THR A 231 -8.91 70.44 12.49
CA THR A 231 -9.47 71.33 13.48
C THR A 231 -8.42 72.28 14.08
N ASN A 232 -7.26 71.75 14.41
CA ASN A 232 -6.17 72.58 14.97
C ASN A 232 -5.64 73.61 13.96
N LEU A 233 -5.53 73.19 12.65
CA LEU A 233 -5.09 74.09 11.59
C LEU A 233 -6.10 75.21 11.37
N VAL A 234 -7.40 74.86 11.26
CA VAL A 234 -8.47 75.84 11.13
C VAL A 234 -8.50 76.87 12.30
N ASN A 235 -8.39 76.35 13.52
CA ASN A 235 -8.39 77.20 14.74
C ASN A 235 -7.13 78.06 14.88
N LYS A 236 -5.96 77.62 14.41
CA LYS A 236 -4.72 78.35 14.43
C LYS A 236 -4.80 79.62 13.55
N GLY A 237 -5.47 79.53 12.40
CA GLY A 237 -5.77 80.66 11.54
C GLY A 237 -4.57 81.50 11.16
N LEU A 238 -4.88 82.81 10.93
CA LEU A 238 -3.88 83.83 10.65
C LEU A 238 -4.03 85.05 11.66
N ASN A 239 -2.90 85.63 12.02
CA ASN A 239 -2.88 86.86 12.79
C ASN A 239 -2.52 88.03 11.90
N PHE A 240 -3.34 89.08 11.98
CA PHE A 240 -3.14 90.31 11.26
C PHE A 240 -2.83 91.47 12.31
N LYS A 241 -1.83 92.27 12.02
CA LYS A 241 -1.46 93.40 12.87
C LYS A 241 -1.12 94.57 11.99
N GLY A 242 -1.70 95.74 12.32
CA GLY A 242 -1.31 97.06 11.79
C GLY A 242 -0.15 97.65 12.58
N ASP A 243 0.34 98.80 12.17
CA ASP A 243 1.43 99.57 12.82
C ASP A 243 1.04 99.91 14.25
N SER A 244 -0.22 100.10 14.56
CA SER A 244 -0.79 100.34 15.85
C SER A 244 -2.05 99.50 16.09
N GLY A 245 -2.40 99.23 17.32
CA GLY A 245 -3.56 98.45 17.71
C GLY A 245 -3.25 96.99 18.06
N ALA A 246 -4.30 96.35 18.46
CA ALA A 246 -4.22 94.90 18.81
C ALA A 246 -4.13 93.96 17.61
N THR A 247 -3.47 92.82 17.77
CA THR A 247 -3.48 91.78 16.75
C THR A 247 -4.89 91.23 16.59
N ILE A 248 -5.34 91.11 15.35
CA ILE A 248 -6.62 90.48 14.97
C ILE A 248 -6.36 89.07 14.56
N ALA A 249 -6.83 88.05 15.34
CA ALA A 249 -6.76 86.68 15.02
C ALA A 249 -8.03 86.27 14.21
N LYS A 250 -7.86 85.64 13.08
CA LYS A 250 -8.95 85.10 12.21
C LYS A 250 -8.69 83.66 11.98
N LYS A 251 -9.70 82.83 12.21
CA LYS A 251 -9.66 81.36 11.80
C LYS A 251 -9.72 81.26 10.26
N LEU A 252 -9.20 80.16 9.71
CA LEU A 252 -9.32 79.89 8.32
C LEU A 252 -10.83 79.81 7.94
N GLY A 253 -11.26 80.52 6.92
CA GLY A 253 -12.64 80.62 6.46
C GLY A 253 -13.41 81.84 7.09
N GLU A 254 -12.85 82.56 8.09
CA GLU A 254 -13.45 83.79 8.57
C GLU A 254 -13.08 84.97 7.67
N THR A 255 -14.01 85.93 7.55
CA THR A 255 -13.80 87.14 6.75
C THR A 255 -12.99 88.17 7.60
N LEU A 256 -11.92 88.71 7.02
CA LEU A 256 -11.27 89.94 7.48
C LEU A 256 -11.81 91.12 6.67
N GLU A 257 -12.52 92.02 7.31
CA GLU A 257 -13.00 93.25 6.66
C GLU A 257 -11.93 94.30 6.78
N ILE A 258 -11.55 94.93 5.69
CA ILE A 258 -10.66 96.06 5.59
C ILE A 258 -11.46 97.18 5.02
N VAL A 259 -11.68 98.22 5.85
CA VAL A 259 -12.43 99.42 5.48
C VAL A 259 -11.47 100.60 5.31
N GLY A 260 -11.72 101.38 4.29
CA GLY A 260 -11.00 102.66 4.11
C GLY A 260 -11.60 103.75 5.00
N GLU A 261 -10.79 104.76 5.33
CA GLU A 261 -11.33 105.97 5.94
C GLU A 261 -12.31 106.61 4.98
N GLY A 262 -13.51 106.89 5.48
CA GLY A 262 -14.49 107.68 4.72
C GLY A 262 -13.99 109.13 4.55
N THR A 263 -14.05 109.57 3.33
CA THR A 263 -13.85 111.04 3.03
C THR A 263 -15.08 111.78 3.40
#